data_c1f6cc5173a42b1b24adfcc9f56239e1
#
_entry.id   c1f6cc5173a42b1b24adfcc9f56239e1
#
_cell.length_a   1.000
_cell.length_b   1.000
_cell.length_c   1.000
_cell.angle_alpha   90.00
_cell.angle_beta   90.00
_cell.angle_gamma   90.00
#
_symmetry.space_group_name_H-M   'P 1'
#
loop_
_entity.id
_entity.type
_entity.pdbx_description
1 polymer ?
#
loop_
_entity_poly.entity_id
_entity_poly.type
_entity_poly.pdbx_seq_one_letter_code
_entity_poly.pdbx_strand_id
1 'polypeptide(L)'
;MSEDLLIRHCSPTLAGIKTGNLFSCACPSRKDLTKDLCRLNKKLVPKGIRVLPLRVCKGRALIYAYRPNALESDLTDYRARALLLKYGYVPENPNGCVVHLIHRLRSEGEFPHEIGLFLSYPPEDVLGFICNRACNHKCVGCWKVYGDEQAARSIFEKYEMCSKIYSRQWQQGKSIEQLTVAG
;
A
#
# COMPACT_ATOMS: atom_id res chain seq x y z
N MET A 1 8.78 -11.33 -10.69
CA MET A 1 8.72 -9.96 -10.12
C MET A 1 10.09 -9.59 -9.59
N SER A 2 10.62 -8.42 -9.93
CA SER A 2 11.98 -7.98 -9.54
C SER A 2 11.97 -7.13 -8.26
N GLU A 3 13.10 -7.08 -7.55
CA GLU A 3 13.31 -6.19 -6.40
C GLU A 3 13.25 -4.71 -6.81
N ASP A 4 13.68 -4.38 -8.05
CA ASP A 4 13.61 -3.05 -8.64
C ASP A 4 12.18 -2.46 -8.62
N LEU A 5 11.15 -3.28 -8.86
CA LEU A 5 9.75 -2.82 -8.76
C LEU A 5 9.38 -2.40 -7.33
N LEU A 6 9.88 -3.11 -6.31
CA LEU A 6 9.65 -2.70 -4.93
C LEU A 6 10.37 -1.38 -4.59
N ILE A 7 11.59 -1.20 -5.06
CA ILE A 7 12.31 0.07 -4.89
C ILE A 7 11.55 1.21 -5.54
N ARG A 8 11.11 1.05 -6.79
CA ARG A 8 10.36 2.10 -7.51
C ARG A 8 9.03 2.48 -6.86
N HIS A 9 8.29 1.49 -6.39
CA HIS A 9 6.91 1.70 -5.96
C HIS A 9 6.70 1.71 -4.45
N CYS A 10 7.64 1.15 -3.67
CA CYS A 10 7.43 0.90 -2.25
C CYS A 10 8.50 1.51 -1.34
N SER A 11 9.38 2.37 -1.85
CA SER A 11 10.45 3.00 -1.05
C SER A 11 9.95 3.60 0.27
N PRO A 12 8.83 4.36 0.33
CA PRO A 12 8.31 4.87 1.60
C PRO A 12 7.90 3.77 2.58
N THR A 13 7.35 2.64 2.09
CA THR A 13 7.03 1.49 2.94
C THR A 13 8.31 0.75 3.39
N LEU A 14 9.31 0.60 2.51
CA LEU A 14 10.62 0.02 2.89
C LEU A 14 11.31 0.88 3.94
N ALA A 15 11.19 2.20 3.85
CA ALA A 15 11.75 3.17 4.81
C ALA A 15 10.98 3.26 6.15
N GLY A 16 9.82 2.62 6.27
CA GLY A 16 8.99 2.70 7.48
C GLY A 16 8.20 4.00 7.66
N ILE A 17 8.13 4.85 6.64
CA ILE A 17 7.39 6.13 6.69
C ILE A 17 6.00 6.05 6.06
N LYS A 18 5.62 4.88 5.56
CA LYS A 18 4.30 4.60 4.99
C LYS A 18 3.90 3.16 5.31
N THR A 19 2.65 2.95 5.63
CA THR A 19 2.11 1.62 6.00
C THR A 19 2.13 0.66 4.83
N GLY A 20 1.71 1.09 3.65
CA GLY A 20 1.65 0.21 2.49
C GLY A 20 1.67 0.94 1.16
N ASN A 21 2.12 0.22 0.15
CA ASN A 21 2.11 0.64 -1.24
C ASN A 21 1.45 -0.41 -2.12
N LEU A 22 0.78 0.07 -3.16
CA LEU A 22 0.09 -0.74 -4.15
C LEU A 22 0.68 -0.46 -5.53
N PHE A 23 0.98 -1.50 -6.29
CA PHE A 23 1.43 -1.36 -7.67
C PHE A 23 0.99 -2.53 -8.54
N SER A 24 0.97 -2.33 -9.85
CA SER A 24 0.62 -3.35 -10.81
C SER A 24 1.84 -3.76 -11.62
N CYS A 25 2.05 -5.06 -11.80
CA CYS A 25 3.11 -5.60 -12.63
C CYS A 25 2.60 -6.66 -13.61
N ALA A 26 3.40 -6.97 -14.64
CA ALA A 26 3.13 -8.08 -15.53
C ALA A 26 3.19 -9.42 -14.76
N CYS A 27 2.26 -10.32 -15.06
CA CYS A 27 2.15 -11.64 -14.46
C CYS A 27 1.80 -12.67 -15.54
N PRO A 28 2.73 -13.05 -16.41
CA PRO A 28 2.48 -14.07 -17.44
C PRO A 28 2.24 -15.45 -16.82
N SER A 29 2.84 -15.72 -15.65
CA SER A 29 2.75 -17.00 -14.94
C SER A 29 2.47 -16.78 -13.45
N ARG A 30 1.36 -17.34 -12.94
CA ARG A 30 1.04 -17.33 -11.51
C ARG A 30 2.09 -18.11 -10.68
N LYS A 31 2.61 -19.21 -11.24
CA LYS A 31 3.61 -20.05 -10.56
C LYS A 31 4.90 -19.26 -10.33
N ASP A 32 5.35 -18.50 -11.33
CA ASP A 32 6.57 -17.70 -11.20
C ASP A 32 6.37 -16.51 -10.27
N LEU A 33 5.19 -15.85 -10.33
CA LEU A 33 4.84 -14.81 -9.36
C LEU A 33 4.91 -15.36 -7.92
N THR A 34 4.34 -16.54 -7.65
CA THR A 34 4.39 -17.17 -6.33
C THR A 34 5.81 -17.42 -5.86
N LYS A 35 6.68 -17.95 -6.71
CA LYS A 35 8.11 -18.17 -6.39
C LYS A 35 8.82 -16.86 -6.06
N ASP A 36 8.59 -15.82 -6.86
CA ASP A 36 9.19 -14.50 -6.63
C ASP A 36 8.71 -13.88 -5.32
N LEU A 37 7.40 -13.94 -5.02
CA LEU A 37 6.84 -13.46 -3.78
C LEU A 37 7.38 -14.22 -2.56
N CYS A 38 7.53 -15.55 -2.65
CA CYS A 38 8.14 -16.35 -1.59
C CYS A 38 9.59 -15.92 -1.34
N ARG A 39 10.37 -15.69 -2.41
CA ARG A 39 11.76 -15.23 -2.31
C ARG A 39 11.84 -13.85 -1.65
N LEU A 40 10.99 -12.91 -2.06
CA LEU A 40 10.95 -11.56 -1.50
C LEU A 40 10.52 -11.58 -0.03
N ASN A 41 9.48 -12.33 0.31
CA ASN A 41 9.01 -12.42 1.69
C ASN A 41 10.04 -13.08 2.63
N LYS A 42 10.85 -14.03 2.17
CA LYS A 42 11.98 -14.56 2.96
C LYS A 42 12.95 -13.47 3.41
N LYS A 43 13.17 -12.44 2.58
CA LYS A 43 14.04 -11.30 2.88
C LYS A 43 13.35 -10.22 3.71
N LEU A 44 12.07 -9.93 3.44
CA LEU A 44 11.36 -8.75 3.93
C LEU A 44 10.53 -9.00 5.19
N VAL A 45 10.01 -10.21 5.39
CA VAL A 45 9.24 -10.56 6.60
C VAL A 45 10.06 -10.38 7.89
N PRO A 46 11.35 -10.78 7.95
CA PRO A 46 12.20 -10.49 9.11
C PRO A 46 12.41 -8.99 9.38
N LYS A 47 12.14 -8.14 8.38
CA LYS A 47 12.19 -6.67 8.46
C LYS A 47 10.81 -6.04 8.73
N GLY A 48 9.78 -6.86 9.00
CA GLY A 48 8.43 -6.38 9.28
C GLY A 48 7.62 -5.99 8.04
N ILE A 49 7.96 -6.46 6.85
CA ILE A 49 7.21 -6.18 5.61
C ILE A 49 6.67 -7.47 5.01
N ARG A 50 5.42 -7.43 4.58
CA ARG A 50 4.79 -8.48 3.78
C ARG A 50 4.48 -7.98 2.38
N VAL A 51 4.68 -8.85 1.39
CA VAL A 51 4.36 -8.60 -0.02
C VAL A 51 3.43 -9.70 -0.51
N LEU A 52 2.26 -9.34 -1.02
CA LEU A 52 1.25 -10.30 -1.46
C LEU A 52 0.46 -9.79 -2.68
N PRO A 53 -0.10 -10.71 -3.50
CA PRO A 53 -0.95 -10.36 -4.62
C PRO A 53 -2.39 -10.20 -4.14
N LEU A 54 -2.97 -9.03 -4.32
CA LEU A 54 -4.40 -8.80 -4.05
C LEU A 54 -5.29 -9.36 -5.16
N ARG A 55 -4.86 -9.17 -6.43
CA ARG A 55 -5.61 -9.61 -7.61
C ARG A 55 -4.64 -10.00 -8.72
N VAL A 56 -4.96 -11.09 -9.44
CA VAL A 56 -4.27 -11.48 -10.68
C VAL A 56 -5.31 -11.63 -11.76
N CYS A 57 -5.24 -10.79 -12.79
CA CYS A 57 -6.23 -10.75 -13.86
C CYS A 57 -5.57 -10.28 -15.17
N LYS A 58 -5.97 -10.88 -16.31
CA LYS A 58 -5.53 -10.48 -17.66
C LYS A 58 -4.00 -10.30 -17.79
N GLY A 59 -3.21 -11.25 -17.25
CA GLY A 59 -1.76 -11.20 -17.35
C GLY A 59 -1.08 -10.13 -16.47
N ARG A 60 -1.81 -9.53 -15.55
CA ARG A 60 -1.28 -8.54 -14.57
C ARG A 60 -1.59 -8.96 -13.14
N ALA A 61 -0.70 -8.59 -12.23
CA ALA A 61 -0.90 -8.76 -10.80
C ALA A 61 -0.93 -7.39 -10.12
N LEU A 62 -1.90 -7.19 -9.22
CA LEU A 62 -1.95 -6.09 -8.29
C LEU A 62 -1.26 -6.53 -7.01
N ILE A 63 -0.16 -5.90 -6.67
CA ILE A 63 0.72 -6.26 -5.56
C ILE A 63 0.60 -5.24 -4.44
N TYR A 64 0.49 -5.73 -3.21
CA TYR A 64 0.49 -4.94 -1.99
C TYR A 64 1.72 -5.28 -1.16
N ALA A 65 2.54 -4.28 -0.88
CA ALA A 65 3.65 -4.36 0.06
C ALA A 65 3.30 -3.51 1.27
N TYR A 66 3.34 -4.07 2.49
CA TYR A 66 2.88 -3.37 3.68
C TYR A 66 3.58 -3.83 4.96
N ARG A 67 3.48 -3.01 5.99
CA ARG A 67 3.93 -3.26 7.36
C ARG A 67 2.73 -3.65 8.22
N PRO A 68 2.60 -4.93 8.65
CA PRO A 68 1.46 -5.37 9.46
C PRO A 68 1.26 -4.55 10.73
N ASN A 69 2.31 -4.26 11.48
CA ASN A 69 2.22 -3.48 12.73
C ASN A 69 1.75 -2.03 12.47
N ALA A 70 2.23 -1.40 11.39
CA ALA A 70 1.77 -0.07 11.01
C ALA A 70 0.31 -0.08 10.56
N LEU A 71 -0.11 -1.11 9.79
CA LEU A 71 -1.51 -1.28 9.41
C LEU A 71 -2.40 -1.45 10.64
N GLU A 72 -2.00 -2.27 11.60
CA GLU A 72 -2.74 -2.45 12.85
C GLU A 72 -2.93 -1.11 13.57
N SER A 73 -1.86 -0.29 13.67
CA SER A 73 -1.93 1.05 14.24
C SER A 73 -2.87 1.97 13.46
N ASP A 74 -2.78 2.02 12.13
CA ASP A 74 -3.64 2.88 11.30
C ASP A 74 -5.13 2.50 11.46
N LEU A 75 -5.43 1.21 11.61
CA LEU A 75 -6.79 0.72 11.79
C LEU A 75 -7.36 0.96 13.20
N THR A 76 -6.58 1.53 14.14
CA THR A 76 -7.11 1.97 15.44
C THR A 76 -7.83 3.32 15.35
N ASP A 77 -7.58 4.15 14.34
CA ASP A 77 -8.30 5.41 14.13
C ASP A 77 -9.80 5.17 14.02
N TYR A 78 -10.60 5.86 14.85
CA TYR A 78 -12.05 5.66 14.93
C TYR A 78 -12.77 5.93 13.61
N ARG A 79 -12.26 6.86 12.78
CA ARG A 79 -12.84 7.22 11.47
C ARG A 79 -12.55 6.12 10.45
N ALA A 80 -11.32 5.58 10.48
CA ALA A 80 -10.95 4.43 9.66
C ALA A 80 -11.81 3.21 10.03
N ARG A 81 -11.97 2.93 11.33
CA ARG A 81 -12.81 1.84 11.83
C ARG A 81 -14.27 1.97 11.38
N ALA A 82 -14.86 3.16 11.57
CA ALA A 82 -16.24 3.42 11.17
C ALA A 82 -16.46 3.20 9.67
N LEU A 83 -15.50 3.63 8.84
CA LEU A 83 -15.56 3.42 7.40
C LEU A 83 -15.43 1.93 7.04
N LEU A 84 -14.50 1.21 7.64
CA LEU A 84 -14.29 -0.21 7.40
C LEU A 84 -15.50 -1.06 7.81
N LEU A 85 -16.08 -0.80 8.98
CA LEU A 85 -17.29 -1.49 9.46
C LEU A 85 -18.46 -1.34 8.47
N LYS A 86 -18.62 -0.16 7.87
CA LYS A 86 -19.64 0.09 6.83
C LYS A 86 -19.51 -0.83 5.61
N TYR A 87 -18.27 -1.29 5.30
CA TYR A 87 -17.99 -2.21 4.19
C TYR A 87 -17.80 -3.67 4.63
N GLY A 88 -18.20 -3.99 5.87
CA GLY A 88 -18.20 -5.37 6.39
C GLY A 88 -16.84 -5.89 6.83
N TYR A 89 -15.86 -5.01 7.04
CA TYR A 89 -14.58 -5.40 7.64
C TYR A 89 -14.71 -5.58 9.15
N VAL A 90 -13.77 -6.32 9.74
CA VAL A 90 -13.60 -6.49 11.20
C VAL A 90 -12.27 -5.84 11.60
N PRO A 91 -12.24 -4.53 11.96
CA PRO A 91 -10.99 -3.78 12.17
C PRO A 91 -10.12 -4.32 13.31
N GLU A 92 -10.69 -5.08 14.24
CA GLU A 92 -9.97 -5.77 15.32
C GLU A 92 -9.07 -6.90 14.81
N ASN A 93 -9.25 -7.33 13.56
CA ASN A 93 -8.46 -8.35 12.91
C ASN A 93 -7.80 -7.80 11.63
N PRO A 94 -6.65 -7.12 11.72
CA PRO A 94 -5.98 -6.52 10.56
C PRO A 94 -5.66 -7.52 9.44
N ASN A 95 -5.26 -8.74 9.78
CA ASN A 95 -5.03 -9.79 8.79
C ASN A 95 -6.33 -10.20 8.09
N GLY A 96 -7.44 -10.30 8.84
CA GLY A 96 -8.78 -10.53 8.29
C GLY A 96 -9.22 -9.39 7.38
N CYS A 97 -8.89 -8.15 7.71
CA CYS A 97 -9.14 -6.99 6.85
C CYS A 97 -8.42 -7.12 5.50
N VAL A 98 -7.16 -7.55 5.48
CA VAL A 98 -6.42 -7.78 4.22
C VAL A 98 -7.07 -8.89 3.39
N VAL A 99 -7.51 -9.98 4.02
CA VAL A 99 -8.23 -11.07 3.34
C VAL A 99 -9.56 -10.58 2.78
N HIS A 100 -10.31 -9.79 3.54
CA HIS A 100 -11.59 -9.21 3.10
C HIS A 100 -11.37 -8.26 1.90
N LEU A 101 -10.33 -7.41 1.93
CA LEU A 101 -9.96 -6.56 0.81
C LEU A 101 -9.66 -7.37 -0.46
N ILE A 102 -8.95 -8.50 -0.33
CA ILE A 102 -8.68 -9.41 -1.46
C ILE A 102 -9.99 -9.94 -2.04
N HIS A 103 -10.95 -10.34 -1.21
CA HIS A 103 -12.25 -10.81 -1.66
C HIS A 103 -12.99 -9.70 -2.40
N ARG A 104 -13.05 -8.50 -1.88
CA ARG A 104 -13.70 -7.35 -2.52
C ARG A 104 -13.08 -7.00 -3.88
N LEU A 105 -11.74 -7.04 -3.99
CA LEU A 105 -11.04 -6.79 -5.26
C LEU A 105 -11.26 -7.87 -6.32
N ARG A 106 -11.71 -9.07 -5.92
CA ARG A 106 -11.98 -10.20 -6.82
C ARG A 106 -13.45 -10.31 -7.23
N SER A 107 -14.35 -9.77 -6.43
CA SER A 107 -15.79 -9.74 -6.73
C SER A 107 -16.07 -8.80 -7.90
N GLU A 108 -17.12 -9.11 -8.65
CA GLU A 108 -17.67 -8.21 -9.66
C GLU A 108 -18.40 -7.08 -8.95
N GLY A 109 -17.96 -5.86 -9.12
CA GLY A 109 -18.53 -4.69 -8.47
C GLY A 109 -17.64 -3.46 -8.55
N GLU A 110 -18.00 -2.43 -7.81
CA GLU A 110 -17.23 -1.20 -7.73
C GLU A 110 -15.88 -1.45 -7.04
N PHE A 111 -14.83 -0.77 -7.54
CA PHE A 111 -13.50 -0.85 -6.94
C PHE A 111 -13.54 -0.41 -5.48
N PRO A 112 -12.95 -1.17 -4.53
CA PRO A 112 -12.99 -0.85 -3.10
C PRO A 112 -12.12 0.37 -2.79
N HIS A 113 -12.69 1.57 -2.80
CA HIS A 113 -11.96 2.83 -2.58
C HIS A 113 -11.48 2.99 -1.15
N GLU A 114 -12.05 2.26 -0.19
CA GLU A 114 -11.55 2.16 1.18
C GLU A 114 -10.14 1.54 1.28
N ILE A 115 -9.61 0.99 0.19
CA ILE A 115 -8.20 0.55 0.08
C ILE A 115 -7.21 1.66 0.44
N GLY A 116 -7.61 2.93 0.32
CA GLY A 116 -6.80 4.07 0.75
C GLY A 116 -6.36 3.99 2.21
N LEU A 117 -7.19 3.41 3.10
CA LEU A 117 -6.84 3.19 4.50
C LEU A 117 -5.67 2.19 4.66
N PHE A 118 -5.58 1.20 3.78
CA PHE A 118 -4.47 0.24 3.75
C PHE A 118 -3.18 0.84 3.16
N LEU A 119 -3.28 2.03 2.58
CA LEU A 119 -2.16 2.79 2.00
C LEU A 119 -1.75 3.99 2.87
N SER A 120 -2.20 4.04 4.13
CA SER A 120 -2.04 5.15 5.09
C SER A 120 -2.51 6.51 4.55
N TYR A 121 -3.56 6.52 3.73
CA TYR A 121 -4.21 7.78 3.38
C TYR A 121 -5.09 8.25 4.54
N PRO A 122 -5.14 9.55 4.84
CA PRO A 122 -5.98 10.09 5.89
C PRO A 122 -7.44 9.63 5.73
N PRO A 123 -8.11 9.17 6.79
CA PRO A 123 -9.50 8.70 6.71
C PRO A 123 -10.46 9.75 6.11
N GLU A 124 -10.26 11.04 6.39
CA GLU A 124 -11.01 12.14 5.80
C GLU A 124 -10.85 12.24 4.28
N ASP A 125 -9.65 11.95 3.75
CA ASP A 125 -9.39 11.97 2.32
C ASP A 125 -10.01 10.77 1.62
N VAL A 126 -9.94 9.58 2.25
CA VAL A 126 -10.59 8.37 1.74
C VAL A 126 -12.11 8.54 1.73
N LEU A 127 -12.70 9.06 2.81
CA LEU A 127 -14.13 9.34 2.89
C LEU A 127 -14.53 10.42 1.87
N GLY A 128 -13.76 11.50 1.78
CA GLY A 128 -13.97 12.58 0.80
C GLY A 128 -13.97 12.06 -0.64
N PHE A 129 -13.01 11.17 -0.98
CA PHE A 129 -12.97 10.53 -2.28
C PHE A 129 -14.22 9.72 -2.60
N ILE A 130 -14.68 8.90 -1.65
CA ILE A 130 -15.87 8.05 -1.80
C ILE A 130 -17.12 8.90 -1.93
N CYS A 131 -17.33 9.87 -1.02
CA CYS A 131 -18.53 10.71 -1.01
C CYS A 131 -18.64 11.62 -2.22
N ASN A 132 -17.52 12.17 -2.70
CA ASN A 132 -17.51 13.09 -3.84
C ASN A 132 -17.25 12.39 -5.18
N ARG A 133 -17.22 11.05 -5.24
CA ARG A 133 -16.93 10.31 -6.47
C ARG A 133 -15.69 10.82 -7.20
N ALA A 134 -14.61 11.01 -6.43
CA ALA A 134 -13.34 11.55 -6.88
C ALA A 134 -13.36 13.02 -7.39
N CYS A 135 -14.47 13.75 -7.27
CA CYS A 135 -14.58 15.18 -7.61
C CYS A 135 -14.32 16.07 -6.39
N ASN A 136 -14.24 17.40 -6.60
CA ASN A 136 -14.16 18.42 -5.54
C ASN A 136 -12.97 18.27 -4.57
N HIS A 137 -11.86 17.68 -5.01
CA HIS A 137 -10.63 17.60 -4.23
C HIS A 137 -9.89 18.93 -4.24
N LYS A 138 -9.17 19.25 -3.16
CA LYS A 138 -8.37 20.47 -3.01
C LYS A 138 -7.09 20.41 -3.84
N CYS A 139 -6.40 19.29 -3.80
CA CYS A 139 -5.21 19.03 -4.61
C CYS A 139 -5.02 17.53 -4.88
N VAL A 140 -4.08 17.20 -5.77
CA VAL A 140 -3.72 15.83 -6.15
C VAL A 140 -2.20 15.64 -6.00
N GLY A 141 -1.81 14.55 -5.38
CA GLY A 141 -0.44 14.05 -5.30
C GLY A 141 -0.44 12.53 -5.27
N CYS A 142 0.06 11.92 -4.20
CA CYS A 142 -0.03 10.47 -4.01
C CYS A 142 -1.50 9.98 -3.88
N TRP A 143 -2.40 10.88 -3.49
CA TRP A 143 -3.85 10.69 -3.47
C TRP A 143 -4.57 12.02 -3.73
N LYS A 144 -5.90 11.99 -3.84
CA LYS A 144 -6.75 13.19 -3.91
C LYS A 144 -7.08 13.68 -2.51
N VAL A 145 -6.73 14.91 -2.19
CA VAL A 145 -6.83 15.53 -0.86
C VAL A 145 -8.16 16.24 -0.70
N TYR A 146 -8.87 15.98 0.38
CA TYR A 146 -10.11 16.62 0.79
C TYR A 146 -9.95 17.31 2.16
N GLY A 147 -9.05 16.79 3.00
CA GLY A 147 -8.73 17.29 4.33
C GLY A 147 -7.70 18.42 4.33
N ASP A 148 -6.63 18.26 5.08
CA ASP A 148 -5.54 19.24 5.23
C ASP A 148 -4.57 19.15 4.05
N GLU A 149 -4.63 20.15 3.16
CA GLU A 149 -3.79 20.23 1.98
C GLU A 149 -2.31 20.44 2.32
N GLN A 150 -2.02 21.27 3.33
CA GLN A 150 -0.64 21.57 3.71
C GLN A 150 0.06 20.36 4.30
N ALA A 151 -0.62 19.63 5.20
CA ALA A 151 -0.12 18.38 5.76
C ALA A 151 0.10 17.33 4.65
N ALA A 152 -0.85 17.18 3.71
CA ALA A 152 -0.73 16.25 2.61
C ALA A 152 0.45 16.56 1.70
N ARG A 153 0.69 17.82 1.33
CA ARG A 153 1.84 18.26 0.52
C ARG A 153 3.16 17.91 1.20
N SER A 154 3.30 18.16 2.49
CA SER A 154 4.50 17.77 3.27
C SER A 154 4.76 16.27 3.23
N ILE A 155 3.69 15.45 3.27
CA ILE A 155 3.83 13.99 3.16
C ILE A 155 4.25 13.59 1.74
N PHE A 156 3.69 14.20 0.70
CA PHE A 156 4.07 13.93 -0.69
C PHE A 156 5.54 14.21 -0.94
N GLU A 157 6.04 15.35 -0.46
CA GLU A 157 7.47 15.73 -0.55
C GLU A 157 8.37 14.71 0.15
N LYS A 158 7.99 14.26 1.35
CA LYS A 158 8.73 13.21 2.08
C LYS A 158 8.79 11.90 1.30
N TYR A 159 7.67 11.48 0.69
CA TYR A 159 7.62 10.24 -0.10
C TYR A 159 8.44 10.36 -1.39
N GLU A 160 8.38 11.50 -2.06
CA GLU A 160 9.17 11.77 -3.26
C GLU A 160 10.66 11.77 -2.96
N MET A 161 11.09 12.49 -1.90
CA MET A 161 12.48 12.52 -1.46
C MET A 161 12.98 11.12 -1.09
N CYS A 162 12.20 10.36 -0.33
CA CYS A 162 12.49 8.98 0.01
C CYS A 162 12.71 8.13 -1.23
N SER A 163 11.82 8.22 -2.22
CA SER A 163 11.92 7.45 -3.46
C SER A 163 13.16 7.81 -4.27
N LYS A 164 13.54 9.09 -4.34
CA LYS A 164 14.77 9.55 -4.99
C LYS A 164 16.03 8.98 -4.30
N ILE A 165 16.07 9.02 -2.96
CA ILE A 165 17.19 8.48 -2.17
C ILE A 165 17.31 6.97 -2.37
N TYR A 166 16.20 6.22 -2.29
CA TYR A 166 16.19 4.77 -2.45
C TYR A 166 16.61 4.34 -3.85
N SER A 167 16.10 5.01 -4.88
CA SER A 167 16.50 4.74 -6.26
C SER A 167 18.00 4.95 -6.48
N ARG A 168 18.57 6.04 -5.92
CA ARG A 168 20.02 6.31 -6.00
C ARG A 168 20.84 5.25 -5.27
N GLN A 169 20.44 4.86 -4.06
CA GLN A 169 21.14 3.84 -3.28
C GLN A 169 21.06 2.45 -3.92
N TRP A 170 19.92 2.14 -4.55
CA TRP A 170 19.74 0.92 -5.33
C TRP A 170 20.70 0.87 -6.53
N GLN A 171 20.82 1.98 -7.28
CA GLN A 171 21.78 2.11 -8.39
C GLN A 171 23.25 1.99 -7.94
N GLN A 172 23.54 2.32 -6.68
CA GLN A 172 24.85 2.15 -6.05
C GLN A 172 25.11 0.72 -5.57
N GLY A 173 24.20 -0.23 -5.83
CA GLY A 173 24.35 -1.65 -5.54
C GLY A 173 23.92 -2.08 -4.13
N LYS A 174 23.23 -1.24 -3.34
CA LYS A 174 22.68 -1.70 -2.05
C LYS A 174 21.57 -2.72 -2.28
N SER A 175 21.56 -3.79 -1.48
CA SER A 175 20.52 -4.81 -1.52
C SER A 175 19.20 -4.30 -0.95
N ILE A 176 18.08 -4.94 -1.30
CA ILE A 176 16.75 -4.59 -0.75
C ILE A 176 16.72 -4.77 0.77
N GLU A 177 17.44 -5.74 1.32
CA GLU A 177 17.55 -5.95 2.76
C GLU A 177 18.27 -4.80 3.47
N GLN A 178 19.30 -4.22 2.84
CA GLN A 178 20.00 -3.05 3.37
C GLN A 178 19.13 -1.79 3.29
N LEU A 179 18.29 -1.69 2.27
CA LEU A 179 17.37 -0.57 2.07
C LEU A 179 16.07 -0.70 2.87
N THR A 180 15.83 -1.83 3.52
CA THR A 180 14.63 -2.02 4.32
C THR A 180 14.91 -1.78 5.79
N VAL A 181 14.30 -0.75 6.34
CA VAL A 181 14.33 -0.45 7.78
C VAL A 181 13.53 -1.53 8.52
N ALA A 182 14.10 -2.09 9.59
CA ALA A 182 13.37 -3.02 10.46
C ALA A 182 12.28 -2.27 11.23
N GLY A 183 11.12 -2.90 11.44
CA GLY A 183 9.99 -2.35 12.18
C GLY A 183 9.28 -3.40 12.99
#